data_e4d4b66b73ea41c96dba4477551a8d2b
#
_entry.id   e4d4b66b73ea41c96dba4477551a8d2b
#
_cell.length_a   1.000
_cell.length_b   1.000
_cell.length_c   1.000
_cell.angle_alpha   90.00
_cell.angle_beta   90.00
_cell.angle_gamma   90.00
#
_symmetry.space_group_name_H-M   'P 1'
#
loop_
_entity.id
_entity.type
_entity.pdbx_description
1 polymer ?
#
loop_
_entity_poly.entity_id
_entity_poly.type
_entity_poly.pdbx_seq_one_letter_code
_entity_poly.pdbx_strand_id
1 'polypeptide(L)'
;MGRRNEDGSPVYAYDDPKWQEFLDQLTWDDYLILLSDGKRKTNAVDSVSKPMTLDHNGPIGFIHPYRDTGIKNSDNSSWPNDAGWQTWSGIDKQAGHGGLSEIGVDPVTKLPNREIYGKQPVQDPDRWKYPTAYPSNPVLAATFNVELIERAGEMVGEDGLWGGYNGIYGTGVNIHRSPYAGRAFEYFSEDGFLSGVMAGHWSRGCQSKGVYVYNKHLALNEQEYGRYGISTFINEQTFREIYLRAFEIPIVQYDAKCIMGALNRVGVQWSSACKALNTDWLRGEAGLSGFVVTDWWESGFMNDTDNTEYYMQLGQIIMAGTDLPDGVLTTEKLDRYRQGGSNENCELAWAMRESAHRIMYTVAHSNAMNGFTVNTRVVTTEPWITGFVNVCVVVTWVLFGVFAISFIVLSVVCKKRKAEQV
;
A
#
# COMPACT_ATOMS: atom_id res chain seq x y z
N MET A 1 20.07 -2.66 -11.74
CA MET A 1 19.24 -3.87 -11.65
C MET A 1 18.13 -3.90 -12.71
N GLY A 2 17.36 -2.86 -12.90
CA GLY A 2 16.19 -2.85 -13.80
C GLY A 2 16.43 -2.82 -15.32
N ARG A 3 17.58 -3.31 -15.81
CA ARG A 3 17.85 -3.41 -17.25
C ARG A 3 17.03 -4.51 -17.90
N ARG A 4 16.59 -4.27 -19.14
CA ARG A 4 15.89 -5.27 -19.96
C ARG A 4 16.69 -5.61 -21.19
N ASN A 5 16.58 -6.85 -21.63
CA ASN A 5 17.08 -7.35 -22.90
C ASN A 5 16.21 -6.83 -24.07
N GLU A 6 16.63 -7.06 -25.30
CA GLU A 6 15.86 -6.66 -26.50
C GLU A 6 14.48 -7.34 -26.58
N ASP A 7 14.34 -8.53 -26.03
CA ASP A 7 13.08 -9.27 -25.94
C ASP A 7 12.17 -8.82 -24.77
N GLY A 8 12.61 -7.82 -24.00
CA GLY A 8 11.88 -7.27 -22.84
C GLY A 8 12.09 -8.05 -21.53
N SER A 9 12.80 -9.18 -21.56
CA SER A 9 13.14 -9.92 -20.33
C SER A 9 14.10 -9.13 -19.43
N PRO A 10 14.09 -9.34 -18.10
CA PRO A 10 15.06 -8.70 -17.23
C PRO A 10 16.48 -9.23 -17.49
N VAL A 11 17.48 -8.33 -17.52
CA VAL A 11 18.90 -8.72 -17.61
C VAL A 11 19.32 -9.53 -16.40
N TYR A 12 18.80 -9.18 -15.22
CA TYR A 12 19.00 -9.92 -13.97
C TYR A 12 17.65 -10.52 -13.56
N ALA A 13 17.51 -11.83 -13.73
CA ALA A 13 16.34 -12.57 -13.25
C ALA A 13 16.21 -12.49 -11.72
N TYR A 14 15.06 -12.87 -11.18
CA TYR A 14 14.81 -12.77 -9.74
C TYR A 14 15.83 -13.54 -8.89
N ASP A 15 16.28 -14.68 -9.36
CA ASP A 15 17.26 -15.58 -8.71
C ASP A 15 18.72 -15.29 -9.08
N ASP A 16 19.00 -14.23 -9.85
CA ASP A 16 20.36 -13.87 -10.22
C ASP A 16 21.19 -13.50 -8.98
N PRO A 17 22.39 -14.11 -8.79
CA PRO A 17 23.23 -13.82 -7.62
C PRO A 17 23.59 -12.35 -7.43
N LYS A 18 23.52 -11.54 -8.45
CA LYS A 18 23.73 -10.09 -8.36
C LYS A 18 22.71 -9.37 -7.48
N TRP A 19 21.55 -9.95 -7.27
CA TRP A 19 20.60 -9.41 -6.31
C TRP A 19 21.13 -9.54 -4.88
N GLN A 20 21.85 -10.62 -4.55
CA GLN A 20 22.45 -10.77 -3.24
C GLN A 20 23.54 -9.72 -3.00
N GLU A 21 24.42 -9.46 -4.00
CA GLU A 21 25.43 -8.40 -3.93
C GLU A 21 24.78 -7.00 -3.77
N PHE A 22 23.61 -6.78 -4.40
CA PHE A 22 22.85 -5.55 -4.28
C PHE A 22 22.26 -5.40 -2.87
N LEU A 23 21.63 -6.45 -2.34
CA LEU A 23 20.99 -6.44 -1.03
C LEU A 23 22.00 -6.33 0.13
N ASP A 24 23.24 -6.75 -0.09
CA ASP A 24 24.33 -6.60 0.90
C ASP A 24 24.72 -5.12 1.15
N GLN A 25 24.27 -4.21 0.29
CA GLN A 25 24.46 -2.77 0.47
C GLN A 25 23.45 -2.14 1.42
N LEU A 26 22.33 -2.84 1.71
CA LEU A 26 21.28 -2.33 2.58
C LEU A 26 21.69 -2.44 4.05
N THR A 27 21.43 -1.37 4.78
CA THR A 27 21.59 -1.33 6.22
C THR A 27 20.32 -1.78 6.94
N TRP A 28 20.41 -2.04 8.23
CA TRP A 28 19.23 -2.34 9.05
C TRP A 28 18.19 -1.20 8.98
N ASP A 29 18.63 0.04 9.00
CA ASP A 29 17.77 1.21 8.94
C ASP A 29 17.05 1.31 7.58
N ASP A 30 17.70 0.90 6.48
CA ASP A 30 17.07 0.80 5.17
C ASP A 30 15.91 -0.20 5.17
N TYR A 31 16.08 -1.36 5.82
CA TYR A 31 14.99 -2.32 5.99
C TYR A 31 13.85 -1.76 6.82
N LEU A 32 14.13 -1.06 7.91
CA LEU A 32 13.11 -0.44 8.74
C LEU A 32 12.29 0.59 7.96
N ILE A 33 12.96 1.47 7.22
CA ILE A 33 12.30 2.48 6.38
C ILE A 33 11.45 1.81 5.30
N LEU A 34 11.98 0.78 4.65
CA LEU A 34 11.31 0.13 3.53
C LEU A 34 10.06 -0.66 3.96
N LEU A 35 10.10 -1.33 5.12
CA LEU A 35 9.11 -2.33 5.51
C LEU A 35 8.07 -1.85 6.54
N SER A 36 8.23 -0.66 7.12
CA SER A 36 7.32 -0.16 8.15
C SER A 36 6.16 0.70 7.63
N ASP A 37 6.28 1.24 6.43
CA ASP A 37 5.31 2.15 5.84
C ASP A 37 5.11 1.82 4.36
N GLY A 38 4.10 1.01 4.10
CA GLY A 38 3.70 0.59 2.76
C GLY A 38 2.38 1.18 2.30
N LYS A 39 1.84 2.20 3.04
CA LYS A 39 0.55 2.77 2.70
C LYS A 39 0.58 3.48 1.35
N ARG A 40 0.05 2.81 0.34
CA ARG A 40 -0.03 3.28 -1.05
C ARG A 40 1.30 3.73 -1.63
N LYS A 41 2.39 3.14 -1.19
CA LYS A 41 3.75 3.45 -1.64
C LYS A 41 4.74 2.36 -1.24
N THR A 42 5.92 2.45 -1.84
CA THR A 42 7.12 1.87 -1.24
C THR A 42 8.12 3.00 -1.01
N ASN A 43 8.69 3.09 0.19
CA ASN A 43 9.59 4.17 0.54
C ASN A 43 10.85 4.22 -0.33
N ALA A 44 11.42 5.42 -0.51
CA ALA A 44 12.73 5.58 -1.08
C ALA A 44 13.79 4.96 -0.15
N VAL A 45 14.88 4.46 -0.76
CA VAL A 45 16.07 4.00 -0.03
C VAL A 45 17.27 4.66 -0.69
N ASP A 46 17.78 5.70 -0.04
CA ASP A 46 18.80 6.59 -0.62
C ASP A 46 20.14 5.89 -0.81
N SER A 47 20.50 4.95 0.08
CA SER A 47 21.75 4.18 0.04
C SER A 47 21.96 3.44 -1.27
N VAL A 48 20.87 2.95 -1.88
CA VAL A 48 20.88 2.23 -3.15
C VAL A 48 20.14 2.95 -4.27
N SER A 49 19.81 4.23 -4.07
CA SER A 49 19.08 5.06 -5.03
C SER A 49 17.75 4.45 -5.51
N LYS A 50 17.05 3.73 -4.62
CA LYS A 50 15.69 3.28 -4.92
C LYS A 50 14.72 4.45 -4.81
N PRO A 51 13.95 4.78 -5.86
CA PRO A 51 12.93 5.81 -5.77
C PRO A 51 11.76 5.37 -4.90
N MET A 52 11.05 6.35 -4.36
CA MET A 52 9.72 6.11 -3.81
C MET A 52 8.74 5.78 -4.94
N THR A 53 7.84 4.85 -4.70
CA THR A 53 6.71 4.58 -5.58
C THR A 53 5.43 5.21 -5.03
N LEU A 54 4.46 5.42 -5.90
CA LEU A 54 3.13 5.84 -5.54
C LEU A 54 2.13 4.85 -6.11
N ASP A 55 1.39 4.22 -5.21
CA ASP A 55 0.38 3.23 -5.55
C ASP A 55 -1.02 3.80 -5.26
N HIS A 56 -2.03 3.29 -5.95
CA HIS A 56 -3.36 3.85 -5.82
C HIS A 56 -4.46 2.80 -5.91
N ASN A 57 -5.59 3.05 -5.26
CA ASN A 57 -6.77 2.21 -5.40
C ASN A 57 -7.33 2.26 -6.82
N GLY A 58 -7.93 1.15 -7.23
CA GLY A 58 -8.68 1.16 -8.44
C GLY A 58 -8.94 -0.19 -9.10
N PRO A 59 -9.92 -0.98 -8.66
CA PRO A 59 -10.29 -2.21 -9.37
C PRO A 59 -10.89 -1.93 -10.76
N ILE A 60 -11.46 -0.75 -10.97
CA ILE A 60 -12.08 -0.32 -12.23
C ILE A 60 -11.47 0.99 -12.74
N GLY A 61 -10.16 1.11 -12.65
CA GLY A 61 -9.36 2.31 -12.95
C GLY A 61 -8.95 3.04 -11.68
N PHE A 62 -8.02 3.97 -11.80
CA PHE A 62 -7.53 4.75 -10.67
C PHE A 62 -8.63 5.62 -10.07
N ILE A 63 -8.77 5.60 -8.75
CA ILE A 63 -9.62 6.54 -8.04
C ILE A 63 -8.96 7.92 -8.10
N HIS A 64 -9.76 8.94 -8.38
CA HIS A 64 -9.27 10.31 -8.44
C HIS A 64 -8.80 10.77 -7.05
N PRO A 65 -7.50 11.05 -6.84
CA PRO A 65 -6.94 11.35 -5.52
C PRO A 65 -7.60 12.56 -4.85
N TYR A 66 -8.04 13.48 -5.65
CA TYR A 66 -8.62 14.74 -5.24
C TYR A 66 -9.95 14.60 -4.50
N ARG A 67 -10.74 13.60 -4.84
CA ARG A 67 -12.08 13.44 -4.28
C ARG A 67 -12.12 12.55 -3.04
N ASP A 68 -11.08 11.77 -2.86
CA ASP A 68 -10.99 10.77 -1.78
C ASP A 68 -10.36 11.35 -0.49
N THR A 69 -10.04 12.63 -0.48
CA THR A 69 -9.33 13.25 0.65
C THR A 69 -10.20 13.53 1.87
N GLY A 70 -11.51 13.32 1.78
CA GLY A 70 -12.41 13.69 2.86
C GLY A 70 -12.35 15.18 3.22
N ILE A 71 -11.78 16.01 2.31
CA ILE A 71 -11.63 17.44 2.54
C ILE A 71 -13.00 18.06 2.58
N LYS A 72 -13.29 18.61 3.73
CA LYS A 72 -14.42 19.46 3.94
C LYS A 72 -14.02 20.89 3.60
N ASN A 73 -14.95 21.63 3.05
CA ASN A 73 -14.80 23.07 2.94
C ASN A 73 -14.56 23.68 4.32
N SER A 74 -14.07 24.90 4.37
CA SER A 74 -13.86 25.64 5.62
C SER A 74 -15.10 25.75 6.52
N ASP A 75 -16.29 25.57 5.95
CA ASP A 75 -17.58 25.52 6.64
C ASP A 75 -18.00 24.09 7.04
N ASN A 76 -17.12 23.11 6.89
CA ASN A 76 -17.38 21.70 7.19
C ASN A 76 -18.35 21.01 6.20
N SER A 77 -18.75 21.67 5.12
CA SER A 77 -19.56 21.07 4.04
C SER A 77 -18.68 20.24 3.10
N SER A 78 -19.27 19.22 2.51
CA SER A 78 -18.64 18.45 1.45
C SER A 78 -18.62 19.22 0.12
N TRP A 79 -17.70 18.84 -0.78
CA TRP A 79 -17.58 19.50 -2.07
C TRP A 79 -18.85 19.38 -2.92
N PRO A 80 -19.23 20.44 -3.68
CA PRO A 80 -20.51 20.48 -4.40
C PRO A 80 -20.74 19.36 -5.43
N ASN A 81 -19.70 18.65 -5.83
CA ASN A 81 -19.77 17.60 -6.83
C ASN A 81 -19.90 16.18 -6.23
N ASP A 82 -20.27 16.09 -4.96
CA ASP A 82 -20.37 14.82 -4.25
C ASP A 82 -21.44 13.87 -4.78
N ALA A 83 -22.42 14.35 -5.55
CA ALA A 83 -23.54 13.51 -5.98
C ALA A 83 -23.11 12.35 -6.92
N GLY A 84 -22.20 12.60 -7.87
CA GLY A 84 -21.62 11.54 -8.71
C GLY A 84 -20.49 10.78 -8.01
N TRP A 85 -19.94 11.39 -7.02
CA TRP A 85 -18.82 10.94 -6.21
C TRP A 85 -19.25 10.10 -4.99
N GLN A 86 -20.40 10.40 -4.41
CA GLN A 86 -20.98 9.63 -3.30
C GLN A 86 -21.14 8.15 -3.65
N THR A 87 -21.36 7.83 -4.91
CA THR A 87 -21.40 6.43 -5.37
C THR A 87 -20.04 5.75 -5.20
N TRP A 88 -18.96 6.43 -5.51
CA TRP A 88 -17.60 5.89 -5.40
C TRP A 88 -17.09 5.91 -3.96
N SER A 89 -17.22 7.04 -3.27
CA SER A 89 -16.85 7.13 -1.87
C SER A 89 -17.73 6.23 -0.98
N GLY A 90 -18.98 6.02 -1.39
CA GLY A 90 -19.88 5.07 -0.75
C GLY A 90 -19.40 3.62 -0.88
N ILE A 91 -18.97 3.25 -2.09
CA ILE A 91 -18.41 1.93 -2.37
C ILE A 91 -17.08 1.76 -1.63
N ASP A 92 -16.20 2.73 -1.70
CA ASP A 92 -14.90 2.69 -1.04
C ASP A 92 -15.06 2.69 0.49
N LYS A 93 -15.98 3.47 1.04
CA LYS A 93 -16.33 3.42 2.47
C LYS A 93 -16.96 2.10 2.88
N GLN A 94 -17.83 1.53 2.06
CA GLN A 94 -18.45 0.22 2.32
C GLN A 94 -17.42 -0.91 2.23
N ALA A 95 -16.45 -0.76 1.34
CA ALA A 95 -15.33 -1.68 1.22
C ALA A 95 -14.30 -1.54 2.36
N GLY A 96 -14.47 -0.54 3.25
CA GLY A 96 -13.50 -0.27 4.33
C GLY A 96 -12.18 0.30 3.83
N HIS A 97 -12.13 0.73 2.59
CA HIS A 97 -11.01 1.51 2.08
C HIS A 97 -11.23 2.95 2.52
N GLY A 98 -10.62 3.32 3.62
CA GLY A 98 -10.51 4.73 3.99
C GLY A 98 -9.92 5.46 2.81
N GLY A 99 -10.61 6.48 2.36
CA GLY A 99 -10.18 7.26 1.25
C GLY A 99 -8.77 7.82 1.43
N LEU A 100 -8.30 8.48 0.42
CA LEU A 100 -7.01 9.22 0.44
C LEU A 100 -7.06 10.40 1.44
N SER A 101 -7.68 10.20 2.60
CA SER A 101 -7.78 11.18 3.67
C SER A 101 -6.43 11.76 4.11
N GLU A 102 -5.35 11.24 3.54
CA GLU A 102 -3.99 11.60 3.86
C GLU A 102 -3.27 12.38 2.76
N ILE A 103 -3.85 12.50 1.58
CA ILE A 103 -3.37 13.49 0.63
C ILE A 103 -3.93 14.83 1.09
N GLY A 104 -3.17 15.54 1.93
CA GLY A 104 -3.50 16.91 2.28
C GLY A 104 -3.71 17.74 1.01
N VAL A 105 -4.68 18.62 1.04
CA VAL A 105 -4.81 19.66 0.01
C VAL A 105 -4.15 20.90 0.55
N ASP A 106 -3.32 21.51 -0.25
CA ASP A 106 -2.78 22.83 0.06
C ASP A 106 -3.96 23.80 0.32
N PRO A 107 -4.02 24.43 1.48
CA PRO A 107 -5.16 25.26 1.86
C PRO A 107 -5.34 26.51 0.98
N VAL A 108 -4.25 26.94 0.32
CA VAL A 108 -4.25 28.15 -0.53
C VAL A 108 -4.58 27.79 -1.98
N THR A 109 -3.85 26.82 -2.54
CA THR A 109 -3.99 26.45 -3.96
C THR A 109 -5.14 25.48 -4.21
N LYS A 110 -5.67 24.85 -3.14
CA LYS A 110 -6.67 23.78 -3.22
C LYS A 110 -6.21 22.56 -4.04
N LEU A 111 -4.91 22.43 -4.25
CA LEU A 111 -4.29 21.33 -4.98
C LEU A 111 -3.88 20.20 -4.03
N PRO A 112 -3.90 18.94 -4.48
CA PRO A 112 -3.37 17.84 -3.66
C PRO A 112 -1.93 18.10 -3.28
N ASN A 113 -1.63 17.99 -1.99
CA ASN A 113 -0.28 18.11 -1.49
C ASN A 113 0.51 16.84 -1.81
N ARG A 114 1.24 16.85 -2.91
CA ARG A 114 2.09 15.72 -3.33
C ARG A 114 3.39 15.60 -2.53
N GLU A 115 3.70 16.55 -1.67
CA GLU A 115 4.86 16.44 -0.79
C GLU A 115 4.75 15.26 0.16
N ILE A 116 3.53 14.88 0.55
CA ILE A 116 3.28 13.66 1.35
C ILE A 116 3.83 12.42 0.67
N TYR A 117 3.92 12.41 -0.66
CA TYR A 117 4.44 11.29 -1.46
C TYR A 117 5.81 11.59 -2.08
N GLY A 118 6.49 12.64 -1.63
CA GLY A 118 7.82 13.03 -2.15
C GLY A 118 7.83 13.52 -3.59
N LYS A 119 6.67 13.78 -4.18
CA LYS A 119 6.57 14.35 -5.54
C LYS A 119 6.25 15.83 -5.47
N GLN A 120 6.86 16.64 -6.35
CA GLN A 120 6.59 18.07 -6.44
C GLN A 120 5.09 18.34 -6.65
N PRO A 121 4.52 19.34 -5.97
CA PRO A 121 3.11 19.72 -6.18
C PRO A 121 2.89 20.08 -7.65
N VAL A 122 1.79 19.61 -8.22
CA VAL A 122 1.35 20.09 -9.53
C VAL A 122 0.79 21.50 -9.34
N GLN A 123 1.56 22.49 -9.71
CA GLN A 123 1.16 23.89 -9.59
C GLN A 123 0.23 24.35 -10.73
N ASP A 124 0.06 23.50 -11.76
CA ASP A 124 -0.69 23.83 -12.95
C ASP A 124 -2.09 23.17 -12.87
N PRO A 125 -3.15 23.96 -12.65
CA PRO A 125 -4.51 23.41 -12.58
C PRO A 125 -4.95 22.75 -13.90
N ASP A 126 -4.36 23.09 -15.03
CA ASP A 126 -4.65 22.46 -16.33
C ASP A 126 -4.02 21.07 -16.46
N ARG A 127 -3.14 20.70 -15.53
CA ARG A 127 -2.53 19.36 -15.44
C ARG A 127 -3.27 18.41 -14.49
N TRP A 128 -4.46 18.74 -14.09
CA TRP A 128 -5.30 17.83 -13.34
C TRP A 128 -5.56 16.57 -14.15
N LYS A 129 -5.08 15.45 -13.63
CA LYS A 129 -5.27 14.16 -14.25
C LYS A 129 -6.53 13.55 -13.68
N TYR A 130 -7.52 13.43 -14.51
CA TYR A 130 -8.76 12.74 -14.20
C TYR A 130 -8.65 11.33 -14.76
N PRO A 131 -8.35 10.31 -13.90
CA PRO A 131 -8.33 8.94 -14.37
C PRO A 131 -9.69 8.56 -14.94
N THR A 132 -9.66 7.72 -15.96
CA THR A 132 -10.85 7.21 -16.60
C THR A 132 -11.57 6.22 -15.68
N ALA A 133 -12.89 6.29 -15.60
CA ALA A 133 -13.70 5.24 -14.99
C ALA A 133 -13.97 4.16 -16.05
N TYR A 134 -13.55 2.93 -15.75
CA TYR A 134 -13.72 1.78 -16.63
C TYR A 134 -14.95 0.97 -16.23
N PRO A 135 -15.48 0.11 -17.11
CA PRO A 135 -16.53 -0.82 -16.76
C PRO A 135 -16.12 -1.71 -15.57
N SER A 136 -17.11 -2.13 -14.80
CA SER A 136 -16.89 -3.05 -13.69
C SER A 136 -16.36 -4.41 -14.19
N ASN A 137 -15.60 -5.10 -13.33
CA ASN A 137 -14.98 -6.36 -13.71
C ASN A 137 -15.96 -7.44 -14.22
N PRO A 138 -17.17 -7.61 -13.64
CA PRO A 138 -18.15 -8.55 -14.21
C PRO A 138 -18.59 -8.19 -15.64
N VAL A 139 -18.72 -6.90 -15.93
CA VAL A 139 -19.08 -6.44 -17.29
C VAL A 139 -17.96 -6.75 -18.27
N LEU A 140 -16.71 -6.52 -17.86
CA LEU A 140 -15.54 -6.89 -18.66
C LEU A 140 -15.47 -8.40 -18.87
N ALA A 141 -15.64 -9.21 -17.81
CA ALA A 141 -15.60 -10.67 -17.90
C ALA A 141 -16.72 -11.25 -18.79
N ALA A 142 -17.92 -10.66 -18.75
CA ALA A 142 -19.07 -11.07 -19.57
C ALA A 142 -18.82 -10.90 -21.08
N THR A 143 -17.78 -10.20 -21.48
CA THR A 143 -17.39 -10.12 -22.92
C THR A 143 -16.77 -11.41 -23.41
N PHE A 144 -16.19 -12.24 -22.52
CA PHE A 144 -15.38 -13.41 -22.87
C PHE A 144 -14.24 -13.10 -23.86
N ASN A 145 -13.84 -11.84 -23.94
CA ASN A 145 -12.87 -11.35 -24.91
C ASN A 145 -11.58 -10.92 -24.20
N VAL A 146 -10.58 -11.79 -24.24
CA VAL A 146 -9.30 -11.59 -23.58
C VAL A 146 -8.50 -10.44 -24.16
N GLU A 147 -8.61 -10.17 -25.46
CA GLU A 147 -7.92 -9.05 -26.12
C GLU A 147 -8.49 -7.72 -25.64
N LEU A 148 -9.81 -7.64 -25.49
CA LEU A 148 -10.47 -6.45 -24.96
C LEU A 148 -10.08 -6.17 -23.52
N ILE A 149 -9.99 -7.22 -22.69
CA ILE A 149 -9.56 -7.13 -21.30
C ILE A 149 -8.12 -6.64 -21.20
N GLU A 150 -7.22 -7.18 -22.01
CA GLU A 150 -5.83 -6.74 -22.05
C GLU A 150 -5.73 -5.28 -22.48
N ARG A 151 -6.49 -4.89 -23.48
CA ARG A 151 -6.57 -3.50 -23.92
C ARG A 151 -7.08 -2.56 -22.82
N ALA A 152 -8.08 -3.00 -22.05
CA ALA A 152 -8.54 -2.23 -20.87
C ALA A 152 -7.42 -2.08 -19.84
N GLY A 153 -6.66 -3.14 -19.59
CA GLY A 153 -5.48 -3.08 -18.71
C GLY A 153 -4.41 -2.11 -19.24
N GLU A 154 -4.12 -2.12 -20.55
CA GLU A 154 -3.18 -1.16 -21.16
C GLU A 154 -3.64 0.29 -20.95
N MET A 155 -4.92 0.58 -21.10
CA MET A 155 -5.47 1.93 -20.92
C MET A 155 -5.36 2.38 -19.46
N VAL A 156 -5.64 1.49 -18.52
CA VAL A 156 -5.43 1.78 -17.08
C VAL A 156 -3.95 1.99 -16.78
N GLY A 157 -3.06 1.19 -17.35
CA GLY A 157 -1.62 1.39 -17.22
C GLY A 157 -1.15 2.74 -17.78
N GLU A 158 -1.75 3.19 -18.90
CA GLU A 158 -1.48 4.51 -19.49
C GLU A 158 -1.95 5.63 -18.54
N ASP A 159 -3.16 5.52 -17.96
CA ASP A 159 -3.63 6.44 -16.93
C ASP A 159 -2.65 6.50 -15.73
N GLY A 160 -2.08 5.34 -15.36
CA GLY A 160 -1.05 5.26 -14.32
C GLY A 160 0.22 6.03 -14.68
N LEU A 161 0.73 5.89 -15.90
CA LEU A 161 1.87 6.67 -16.39
C LEU A 161 1.58 8.18 -16.33
N TRP A 162 0.43 8.61 -16.82
CA TRP A 162 0.00 10.00 -16.77
C TRP A 162 -0.22 10.50 -15.34
N GLY A 163 -0.80 9.66 -14.46
CA GLY A 163 -0.99 9.93 -13.05
C GLY A 163 0.31 10.01 -12.26
N GLY A 164 1.38 9.41 -12.79
CA GLY A 164 2.63 9.21 -12.06
C GLY A 164 2.47 8.14 -10.98
N TYR A 165 1.53 7.19 -11.19
CA TYR A 165 1.33 6.03 -10.33
C TYR A 165 2.20 4.88 -10.80
N ASN A 166 2.72 4.11 -9.85
CA ASN A 166 3.62 2.99 -10.12
C ASN A 166 2.94 1.64 -9.89
N GLY A 167 1.93 1.62 -9.02
CA GLY A 167 1.12 0.44 -8.73
C GLY A 167 -0.37 0.76 -8.63
N ILE A 168 -1.20 -0.25 -8.89
CA ILE A 168 -2.65 -0.16 -8.73
C ILE A 168 -3.16 -1.27 -7.82
N TYR A 169 -3.93 -0.90 -6.79
CA TYR A 169 -4.66 -1.82 -5.91
C TYR A 169 -5.92 -2.34 -6.63
N GLY A 170 -5.74 -3.23 -7.50
CA GLY A 170 -6.65 -3.91 -8.41
C GLY A 170 -5.81 -4.88 -9.22
N THR A 171 -6.36 -5.85 -9.88
CA THR A 171 -7.77 -6.13 -10.04
C THR A 171 -8.26 -7.11 -8.98
N GLY A 172 -9.58 -7.07 -8.64
CA GLY A 172 -10.17 -8.04 -7.73
C GLY A 172 -10.42 -9.38 -8.42
N VAL A 173 -10.05 -10.49 -7.75
CA VAL A 173 -10.17 -11.84 -8.31
C VAL A 173 -10.91 -12.81 -7.40
N ASN A 174 -11.48 -12.34 -6.28
CA ASN A 174 -12.30 -13.17 -5.43
C ASN A 174 -13.54 -13.70 -6.17
N ILE A 175 -14.10 -14.79 -5.67
CA ILE A 175 -15.16 -15.53 -6.35
C ILE A 175 -16.54 -14.97 -5.98
N HIS A 176 -17.42 -14.81 -6.95
CA HIS A 176 -18.82 -14.43 -6.71
C HIS A 176 -19.56 -15.58 -6.06
N ARG A 177 -19.72 -15.57 -4.74
CA ARG A 177 -20.52 -16.57 -4.00
C ARG A 177 -21.92 -16.10 -3.72
N SER A 178 -22.07 -14.81 -3.46
CA SER A 178 -23.34 -14.18 -3.14
C SER A 178 -23.47 -12.84 -3.83
N PRO A 179 -24.63 -12.53 -4.42
CA PRO A 179 -24.86 -11.20 -5.00
C PRO A 179 -24.84 -10.09 -3.94
N TYR A 180 -24.95 -10.45 -2.66
CA TYR A 180 -24.92 -9.52 -1.53
C TYR A 180 -23.50 -9.29 -0.97
N ALA A 181 -22.47 -9.76 -1.65
CA ALA A 181 -21.08 -9.66 -1.16
C ALA A 181 -20.56 -8.22 -1.00
N GLY A 182 -21.22 -7.23 -1.55
CA GLY A 182 -20.87 -5.80 -1.44
C GLY A 182 -19.77 -5.35 -2.40
N ARG A 183 -18.85 -6.25 -2.78
CA ARG A 183 -17.73 -5.98 -3.68
C ARG A 183 -17.74 -6.80 -4.97
N ALA A 184 -18.86 -7.45 -5.29
CA ALA A 184 -18.99 -8.24 -6.51
C ALA A 184 -18.72 -7.44 -7.80
N PHE A 185 -18.91 -6.12 -7.78
CA PHE A 185 -18.61 -5.24 -8.91
C PHE A 185 -17.12 -5.17 -9.28
N GLU A 186 -16.22 -5.47 -8.37
CA GLU A 186 -14.78 -5.44 -8.60
C GLU A 186 -14.15 -6.82 -8.83
N TYR A 187 -14.95 -7.89 -8.78
CA TYR A 187 -14.55 -9.27 -9.03
C TYR A 187 -15.10 -9.75 -10.38
N PHE A 188 -14.39 -10.62 -11.07
CA PHE A 188 -14.75 -10.99 -12.45
C PHE A 188 -15.92 -11.95 -12.55
N SER A 189 -15.93 -13.05 -11.75
CA SER A 189 -16.86 -14.17 -11.95
C SER A 189 -16.99 -15.05 -10.70
N GLU A 190 -17.95 -15.96 -10.73
CA GLU A 190 -18.03 -17.12 -9.85
C GLU A 190 -17.07 -18.25 -10.23
N ASP A 191 -16.50 -18.20 -11.43
CA ASP A 191 -15.57 -19.19 -11.94
C ASP A 191 -14.13 -18.75 -11.74
N GLY A 192 -13.32 -19.58 -11.04
CA GLY A 192 -11.92 -19.28 -10.75
C GLY A 192 -11.02 -19.26 -11.99
N PHE A 193 -11.35 -20.07 -13.00
CA PHE A 193 -10.60 -20.09 -14.26
C PHE A 193 -10.87 -18.81 -15.07
N LEU A 194 -12.14 -18.46 -15.28
CA LEU A 194 -12.51 -17.24 -15.98
C LEU A 194 -11.94 -16.00 -15.27
N SER A 195 -12.10 -15.93 -13.94
CA SER A 195 -11.54 -14.84 -13.14
C SER A 195 -10.03 -14.73 -13.30
N GLY A 196 -9.32 -15.86 -13.25
CA GLY A 196 -7.86 -15.90 -13.38
C GLY A 196 -7.37 -15.48 -14.77
N VAL A 197 -8.01 -15.96 -15.85
CA VAL A 197 -7.66 -15.59 -17.21
C VAL A 197 -7.90 -14.09 -17.46
N MET A 198 -9.06 -13.58 -17.05
CA MET A 198 -9.38 -12.16 -17.22
C MET A 198 -8.43 -11.26 -16.41
N ALA A 199 -8.15 -11.62 -15.17
CA ALA A 199 -7.19 -10.91 -14.33
C ALA A 199 -5.77 -10.96 -14.90
N GLY A 200 -5.37 -12.10 -15.46
CA GLY A 200 -4.07 -12.27 -16.09
C GLY A 200 -3.85 -11.34 -17.28
N HIS A 201 -4.80 -11.32 -18.21
CA HIS A 201 -4.75 -10.42 -19.36
C HIS A 201 -4.80 -8.94 -18.92
N TRP A 202 -5.68 -8.60 -17.99
CA TRP A 202 -5.76 -7.24 -17.48
C TRP A 202 -4.45 -6.81 -16.82
N SER A 203 -3.86 -7.68 -15.97
CA SER A 203 -2.59 -7.40 -15.29
C SER A 203 -1.44 -7.25 -16.30
N ARG A 204 -1.36 -8.11 -17.31
CA ARG A 204 -0.36 -8.02 -18.37
C ARG A 204 -0.46 -6.71 -19.14
N GLY A 205 -1.68 -6.31 -19.51
CA GLY A 205 -1.92 -5.03 -20.18
C GLY A 205 -1.44 -3.85 -19.34
N CYS A 206 -1.81 -3.79 -18.07
CA CYS A 206 -1.40 -2.74 -17.15
C CYS A 206 0.13 -2.72 -16.93
N GLN A 207 0.72 -3.89 -16.71
CA GLN A 207 2.17 -4.04 -16.52
C GLN A 207 2.99 -3.73 -17.78
N SER A 208 2.39 -3.81 -18.98
CA SER A 208 3.06 -3.39 -20.22
C SER A 208 3.45 -1.92 -20.22
N LYS A 209 2.79 -1.11 -19.38
CA LYS A 209 3.10 0.30 -19.14
C LYS A 209 4.00 0.52 -17.89
N GLY A 210 4.46 -0.56 -17.28
CA GLY A 210 5.30 -0.53 -16.09
C GLY A 210 4.55 -0.28 -14.79
N VAL A 211 3.22 -0.29 -14.80
CA VAL A 211 2.38 -0.18 -13.60
C VAL A 211 2.10 -1.58 -13.07
N TYR A 212 2.66 -1.91 -11.89
CA TYR A 212 2.41 -3.23 -11.29
C TYR A 212 1.02 -3.31 -10.66
N VAL A 213 0.47 -4.52 -10.67
CA VAL A 213 -0.92 -4.79 -10.28
C VAL A 213 -0.96 -5.65 -9.03
N TYR A 214 -1.71 -5.22 -8.04
CA TYR A 214 -1.98 -6.00 -6.84
C TYR A 214 -3.28 -6.79 -7.01
N ASN A 215 -3.17 -8.03 -7.49
CA ASN A 215 -4.34 -8.92 -7.54
C ASN A 215 -4.84 -9.19 -6.11
N LYS A 216 -6.14 -9.00 -5.85
CA LYS A 216 -6.70 -8.95 -4.50
C LYS A 216 -8.04 -9.65 -4.37
N HIS A 217 -8.44 -10.07 -3.19
CA HIS A 217 -7.74 -10.10 -1.89
C HIS A 217 -7.42 -11.56 -1.55
N LEU A 218 -6.16 -11.88 -1.39
CA LEU A 218 -5.70 -13.24 -1.12
C LEU A 218 -5.89 -13.55 0.38
N ALA A 219 -6.76 -14.46 0.77
CA ALA A 219 -7.72 -15.23 0.01
C ALA A 219 -9.03 -15.37 0.80
N LEU A 220 -10.08 -15.88 0.13
CA LEU A 220 -11.37 -16.18 0.74
C LEU A 220 -12.13 -14.95 1.28
N ASN A 221 -11.98 -13.79 0.64
CA ASN A 221 -12.72 -12.57 0.96
C ASN A 221 -13.95 -12.41 0.06
N GLU A 222 -14.86 -13.39 0.09
CA GLU A 222 -16.11 -13.38 -0.67
C GLU A 222 -17.28 -12.77 0.10
N GLN A 223 -17.01 -12.20 1.28
CA GLN A 223 -17.98 -11.56 2.16
C GLN A 223 -17.34 -10.35 2.84
N GLU A 224 -18.03 -9.20 2.82
CA GLU A 224 -17.55 -7.98 3.47
C GLU A 224 -18.02 -7.84 4.92
N TYR A 225 -19.21 -8.37 5.23
CA TYR A 225 -19.73 -8.29 6.59
C TYR A 225 -18.88 -9.11 7.56
N GLY A 226 -18.37 -8.44 8.59
CA GLY A 226 -17.55 -9.07 9.62
C GLY A 226 -16.14 -9.48 9.19
N ARG A 227 -15.65 -9.04 8.01
CA ARG A 227 -14.36 -9.47 7.42
C ARG A 227 -13.15 -9.30 8.34
N TYR A 228 -13.17 -8.34 9.25
CA TYR A 228 -12.09 -8.13 10.22
C TYR A 228 -11.98 -9.22 11.30
N GLY A 229 -12.97 -10.03 11.48
CA GLY A 229 -12.98 -11.06 12.52
C GLY A 229 -13.35 -12.46 12.05
N ILE A 230 -13.86 -12.56 10.82
CA ILE A 230 -14.36 -13.82 10.30
C ILE A 230 -13.22 -14.83 10.05
N SER A 231 -13.45 -16.07 10.41
CA SER A 231 -12.62 -17.21 10.07
C SER A 231 -13.29 -18.01 8.95
N THR A 232 -12.60 -18.18 7.84
CA THR A 232 -13.12 -18.91 6.68
C THR A 232 -12.48 -20.28 6.64
N PHE A 233 -13.32 -21.34 6.70
CA PHE A 233 -12.88 -22.73 6.63
C PHE A 233 -13.27 -23.34 5.29
N ILE A 234 -12.34 -24.09 4.71
CA ILE A 234 -12.48 -24.70 3.40
C ILE A 234 -11.64 -25.97 3.33
N ASN A 235 -12.04 -26.95 2.54
CA ASN A 235 -11.16 -28.09 2.24
C ASN A 235 -10.12 -27.67 1.17
N GLU A 236 -8.98 -28.35 1.18
CA GLU A 236 -7.85 -28.01 0.33
C GLU A 236 -8.16 -28.11 -1.16
N GLN A 237 -8.89 -29.13 -1.59
CA GLN A 237 -9.25 -29.32 -2.99
C GLN A 237 -10.06 -28.14 -3.51
N THR A 238 -11.14 -27.77 -2.85
CA THR A 238 -11.96 -26.61 -3.24
C THR A 238 -11.17 -25.31 -3.20
N PHE A 239 -10.28 -25.17 -2.21
CA PHE A 239 -9.45 -24.00 -2.09
C PHE A 239 -8.54 -23.83 -3.31
N ARG A 240 -7.84 -24.89 -3.71
CA ARG A 240 -6.91 -24.87 -4.84
C ARG A 240 -7.63 -24.78 -6.19
N GLU A 241 -8.68 -25.56 -6.40
CA GLU A 241 -9.33 -25.67 -7.71
C GLU A 241 -10.21 -24.46 -8.06
N ILE A 242 -10.75 -23.74 -7.07
CA ILE A 242 -11.66 -22.63 -7.29
C ILE A 242 -11.04 -21.30 -6.84
N TYR A 243 -10.74 -21.17 -5.55
CA TYR A 243 -10.39 -19.87 -4.98
C TYR A 243 -8.96 -19.44 -5.26
N LEU A 244 -7.99 -20.33 -5.09
CA LEU A 244 -6.60 -20.03 -5.42
C LEU A 244 -6.35 -20.02 -6.93
N ARG A 245 -7.15 -20.73 -7.70
CA ARG A 245 -7.03 -20.76 -9.16
C ARG A 245 -7.12 -19.38 -9.80
N ALA A 246 -7.95 -18.50 -9.26
CA ALA A 246 -8.10 -17.13 -9.71
C ALA A 246 -6.85 -16.27 -9.49
N PHE A 247 -6.02 -16.62 -8.50
CA PHE A 247 -4.72 -15.97 -8.24
C PHE A 247 -3.57 -16.66 -8.95
N GLU A 248 -3.60 -17.99 -9.06
CA GLU A 248 -2.56 -18.80 -9.68
C GLU A 248 -2.36 -18.43 -11.14
N ILE A 249 -3.44 -18.34 -11.92
CA ILE A 249 -3.38 -18.09 -13.35
C ILE A 249 -2.68 -16.75 -13.68
N PRO A 250 -3.04 -15.61 -13.06
CA PRO A 250 -2.33 -14.36 -13.30
C PRO A 250 -0.83 -14.42 -12.98
N ILE A 251 -0.45 -15.14 -11.94
CA ILE A 251 0.96 -15.27 -11.53
C ILE A 251 1.71 -16.16 -12.50
N VAL A 252 1.23 -17.39 -12.71
CA VAL A 252 1.98 -18.42 -13.45
C VAL A 252 2.00 -18.16 -14.95
N GLN A 253 0.90 -17.68 -15.52
CA GLN A 253 0.76 -17.54 -16.96
C GLN A 253 0.98 -16.13 -17.48
N TYR A 254 0.84 -15.12 -16.63
CA TYR A 254 0.88 -13.70 -17.06
C TYR A 254 1.88 -12.86 -16.26
N ASP A 255 2.69 -13.48 -15.41
CA ASP A 255 3.73 -12.81 -14.62
C ASP A 255 3.21 -11.62 -13.81
N ALA A 256 2.02 -11.77 -13.19
CA ALA A 256 1.48 -10.76 -12.28
C ALA A 256 2.42 -10.57 -11.08
N LYS A 257 2.78 -9.32 -10.78
CA LYS A 257 3.90 -9.02 -9.88
C LYS A 257 3.51 -8.85 -8.42
N CYS A 258 2.30 -8.39 -8.13
CA CYS A 258 1.94 -8.07 -6.76
C CYS A 258 0.62 -8.70 -6.35
N ILE A 259 0.49 -8.92 -5.05
CA ILE A 259 -0.71 -9.44 -4.41
C ILE A 259 -1.07 -8.52 -3.23
N MET A 260 -2.36 -8.34 -3.02
CA MET A 260 -2.88 -7.79 -1.76
C MET A 260 -3.54 -8.91 -0.95
N GLY A 261 -3.12 -9.05 0.30
CA GLY A 261 -3.72 -9.98 1.25
C GLY A 261 -5.17 -9.60 1.60
N ALA A 262 -5.88 -10.50 2.26
CA ALA A 262 -7.23 -10.26 2.75
C ALA A 262 -7.25 -9.95 4.25
N LEU A 263 -8.31 -9.27 4.71
CA LEU A 263 -8.51 -8.95 6.12
C LEU A 263 -9.03 -10.13 6.96
N ASN A 264 -9.73 -11.06 6.33
CA ASN A 264 -10.26 -12.24 7.00
C ASN A 264 -9.16 -13.26 7.36
N ARG A 265 -9.55 -14.22 8.19
CA ARG A 265 -8.71 -15.37 8.48
C ARG A 265 -8.96 -16.50 7.48
N VAL A 266 -7.89 -17.21 7.14
CA VAL A 266 -7.94 -18.51 6.50
C VAL A 266 -7.73 -19.56 7.60
N GLY A 267 -8.77 -20.35 7.87
CA GLY A 267 -8.82 -21.10 9.11
C GLY A 267 -8.77 -20.17 10.32
N VAL A 268 -7.78 -20.34 11.18
CA VAL A 268 -7.61 -19.53 12.39
C VAL A 268 -6.58 -18.40 12.26
N GLN A 269 -5.83 -18.39 11.15
CA GLN A 269 -4.77 -17.39 10.92
C GLN A 269 -5.25 -16.28 10.04
N TRP A 270 -4.85 -15.04 10.35
CA TRP A 270 -5.04 -13.92 9.44
C TRP A 270 -4.36 -14.22 8.08
N SER A 271 -5.08 -13.98 6.99
CA SER A 271 -4.63 -14.33 5.64
C SER A 271 -3.20 -13.82 5.37
N SER A 272 -2.90 -12.57 5.70
CA SER A 272 -1.55 -11.98 5.52
C SER A 272 -0.49 -12.56 6.45
N ALA A 273 -0.85 -13.23 7.55
CA ALA A 273 0.06 -13.89 8.46
C ALA A 273 0.11 -15.42 8.30
N CYS A 274 -0.57 -15.94 7.28
CA CYS A 274 -0.61 -17.38 7.00
C CYS A 274 0.58 -17.79 6.13
N LYS A 275 1.62 -18.36 6.74
CA LYS A 275 2.83 -18.81 6.04
C LYS A 275 2.53 -19.85 4.96
N ALA A 276 1.67 -20.84 5.27
CA ALA A 276 1.28 -21.85 4.29
C ALA A 276 0.68 -21.24 3.02
N LEU A 277 -0.02 -20.11 3.14
CA LEU A 277 -0.59 -19.40 2.01
C LEU A 277 0.45 -18.50 1.30
N ASN A 278 1.14 -17.62 2.07
CA ASN A 278 1.98 -16.57 1.48
C ASN A 278 3.39 -17.04 1.11
N THR A 279 3.93 -18.04 1.80
CA THR A 279 5.25 -18.60 1.50
C THR A 279 5.14 -19.92 0.75
N ASP A 280 4.48 -20.92 1.35
CA ASP A 280 4.58 -22.28 0.82
C ASP A 280 3.82 -22.39 -0.52
N TRP A 281 2.59 -21.89 -0.58
CA TRP A 281 1.83 -21.90 -1.83
C TRP A 281 2.23 -20.74 -2.77
N LEU A 282 2.15 -19.48 -2.31
CA LEU A 282 2.28 -18.33 -3.19
C LEU A 282 3.69 -18.19 -3.79
N ARG A 283 4.73 -18.43 -2.98
CA ARG A 283 6.13 -18.36 -3.42
C ARG A 283 6.62 -19.72 -3.93
N GLY A 284 6.37 -20.79 -3.16
CA GLY A 284 6.89 -22.11 -3.44
C GLY A 284 6.22 -22.79 -4.61
N GLU A 285 4.89 -22.70 -4.73
CA GLU A 285 4.14 -23.40 -5.78
C GLU A 285 3.78 -22.46 -6.95
N ALA A 286 3.20 -21.29 -6.68
CA ALA A 286 2.78 -20.35 -7.72
C ALA A 286 3.93 -19.48 -8.26
N GLY A 287 5.05 -19.38 -7.54
CA GLY A 287 6.28 -18.72 -8.03
C GLY A 287 6.22 -17.20 -8.12
N LEU A 288 5.40 -16.53 -7.29
CA LEU A 288 5.33 -15.07 -7.28
C LEU A 288 6.70 -14.45 -6.96
N SER A 289 7.28 -13.71 -7.90
CA SER A 289 8.56 -13.00 -7.75
C SER A 289 8.44 -11.60 -7.18
N GLY A 290 7.25 -10.99 -7.26
CA GLY A 290 6.98 -9.66 -6.72
C GLY A 290 6.55 -9.67 -5.26
N PHE A 291 6.09 -8.56 -4.74
CA PHE A 291 5.80 -8.41 -3.32
C PHE A 291 4.30 -8.47 -2.98
N VAL A 292 4.03 -8.73 -1.71
CA VAL A 292 2.68 -8.80 -1.13
C VAL A 292 2.49 -7.66 -0.15
N VAL A 293 1.39 -6.93 -0.28
CA VAL A 293 0.94 -5.94 0.69
C VAL A 293 -0.27 -6.49 1.46
N THR A 294 -0.47 -6.08 2.71
CA THR A 294 -1.72 -6.37 3.41
C THR A 294 -2.86 -5.58 2.78
N ASP A 295 -4.13 -5.97 3.01
CA ASP A 295 -5.24 -5.02 2.94
C ASP A 295 -5.08 -3.97 4.05
N TRP A 296 -5.94 -2.96 4.07
CA TRP A 296 -5.90 -1.82 4.96
C TRP A 296 -5.50 -2.15 6.39
N TRP A 297 -4.42 -1.49 6.86
CA TRP A 297 -3.95 -1.60 8.23
C TRP A 297 -4.52 -0.44 9.07
N GLU A 298 -5.58 -0.69 9.79
CA GLU A 298 -6.29 0.34 10.54
C GLU A 298 -5.80 0.48 11.97
N SER A 299 -5.57 1.73 12.41
CA SER A 299 -5.14 2.00 13.77
C SER A 299 -6.24 1.74 14.79
N GLY A 300 -5.91 1.08 15.87
CA GLY A 300 -6.75 0.89 17.05
C GLY A 300 -7.60 -0.37 17.06
N PHE A 301 -7.92 -0.99 15.94
CA PHE A 301 -8.76 -2.18 15.89
C PHE A 301 -7.98 -3.46 15.64
N MET A 302 -6.92 -3.36 14.85
CA MET A 302 -6.13 -4.52 14.42
C MET A 302 -4.63 -4.25 14.47
N ASN A 303 -4.24 -3.17 15.16
CA ASN A 303 -2.86 -2.75 15.26
C ASN A 303 -2.00 -3.69 16.07
N ASP A 304 -0.77 -3.77 15.63
CA ASP A 304 0.35 -4.17 16.45
C ASP A 304 0.56 -3.12 17.57
N THR A 305 -0.22 -3.24 18.61
CA THR A 305 0.15 -2.72 19.92
C THR A 305 0.96 -3.81 20.61
N ASP A 306 1.73 -3.51 21.62
CA ASP A 306 2.43 -4.53 22.43
C ASP A 306 1.46 -5.50 23.12
N ASN A 307 0.20 -5.41 22.80
CA ASN A 307 -0.85 -6.27 23.30
C ASN A 307 -1.04 -7.45 22.33
N THR A 308 -0.73 -8.64 22.79
CA THR A 308 -0.85 -9.92 22.09
C THR A 308 -2.29 -10.28 21.68
N GLU A 309 -3.28 -9.47 22.05
CA GLU A 309 -4.69 -9.69 21.70
C GLU A 309 -5.04 -9.36 20.23
N TYR A 310 -4.18 -8.57 19.56
CA TYR A 310 -4.42 -8.19 18.17
C TYR A 310 -3.71 -9.15 17.21
N TYR A 311 -4.41 -9.57 16.17
CA TYR A 311 -3.88 -10.55 15.22
C TYR A 311 -3.05 -9.94 14.08
N MET A 312 -3.04 -8.62 13.92
CA MET A 312 -2.19 -7.92 12.95
C MET A 312 -0.85 -7.54 13.59
N GLN A 313 0.19 -8.30 13.27
CA GLN A 313 1.54 -8.05 13.78
C GLN A 313 2.53 -7.99 12.63
N LEU A 314 3.30 -6.90 12.57
CA LEU A 314 4.22 -6.63 11.45
C LEU A 314 5.29 -7.71 11.29
N GLY A 315 5.93 -8.14 12.37
CA GLY A 315 6.92 -9.22 12.31
C GLY A 315 6.32 -10.54 11.82
N GLN A 316 5.09 -10.85 12.20
CA GLN A 316 4.42 -12.08 11.76
C GLN A 316 4.09 -12.09 10.28
N ILE A 317 3.61 -10.97 9.72
CA ILE A 317 3.33 -10.90 8.28
C ILE A 317 4.60 -11.05 7.46
N ILE A 318 5.70 -10.41 7.88
CA ILE A 318 6.98 -10.50 7.18
C ILE A 318 7.51 -11.94 7.22
N MET A 319 7.50 -12.59 8.37
CA MET A 319 7.90 -14.00 8.51
C MET A 319 6.98 -14.96 7.74
N ALA A 320 5.72 -14.57 7.51
CA ALA A 320 4.78 -15.35 6.72
C ALA A 320 4.91 -15.14 5.21
N GLY A 321 5.70 -14.17 4.74
CA GLY A 321 5.91 -13.88 3.32
C GLY A 321 5.07 -12.73 2.76
N THR A 322 4.34 -12.00 3.61
CA THR A 322 3.75 -10.69 3.27
C THR A 322 4.78 -9.61 3.55
N ASP A 323 5.03 -8.72 2.60
CA ASP A 323 6.21 -7.86 2.57
C ASP A 323 5.98 -6.47 3.14
N LEU A 324 4.77 -5.95 3.00
CA LEU A 324 4.42 -4.58 3.41
C LEU A 324 3.08 -4.51 4.12
N PRO A 325 2.93 -3.66 5.15
CA PRO A 325 1.62 -3.25 5.65
C PRO A 325 1.02 -2.18 4.72
N ASP A 326 -0.27 -2.24 4.40
CA ASP A 326 -0.98 -1.07 3.83
C ASP A 326 -1.34 -0.10 4.95
N GLY A 327 -0.33 0.43 5.61
CA GLY A 327 -0.41 1.31 6.76
C GLY A 327 0.90 2.02 7.06
N VAL A 328 0.82 3.01 7.94
CA VAL A 328 1.99 3.73 8.45
C VAL A 328 2.28 3.23 9.86
N LEU A 329 3.35 2.47 10.01
CA LEU A 329 3.79 1.95 11.29
C LEU A 329 5.10 2.62 11.69
N THR A 330 5.34 2.72 12.99
CA THR A 330 6.62 3.23 13.48
C THR A 330 7.72 2.18 13.25
N THR A 331 8.92 2.64 12.93
CA THR A 331 10.09 1.75 12.75
C THR A 331 10.39 0.95 14.01
N GLU A 332 10.02 1.45 15.19
CA GLU A 332 10.18 0.79 16.49
C GLU A 332 9.55 -0.60 16.51
N LYS A 333 8.48 -0.81 15.76
CA LYS A 333 7.80 -2.09 15.68
C LYS A 333 8.68 -3.22 15.13
N LEU A 334 9.55 -2.91 14.19
CA LEU A 334 10.56 -3.86 13.68
C LEU A 334 11.88 -3.74 14.45
N ASP A 335 12.25 -2.55 14.88
CA ASP A 335 13.56 -2.30 15.52
C ASP A 335 13.69 -3.00 16.88
N ARG A 336 12.59 -3.29 17.56
CA ARG A 336 12.61 -4.10 18.79
C ARG A 336 13.28 -5.48 18.61
N TYR A 337 13.32 -5.99 17.39
CA TYR A 337 13.97 -7.25 17.07
C TYR A 337 15.48 -7.11 16.80
N ARG A 338 16.01 -5.88 16.71
CA ARG A 338 17.43 -5.59 16.49
C ARG A 338 18.33 -6.09 17.62
N GLN A 339 17.83 -6.11 18.85
CA GLN A 339 18.63 -6.32 20.06
C GLN A 339 18.63 -7.75 20.59
N GLY A 340 17.94 -8.67 19.99
CA GLY A 340 17.78 -10.00 20.54
C GLY A 340 18.66 -11.04 19.86
N GLY A 341 19.49 -11.73 20.63
CA GLY A 341 20.25 -12.90 20.17
C GLY A 341 19.42 -14.20 20.14
N SER A 342 18.13 -14.16 19.77
CA SER A 342 17.28 -15.34 19.61
C SER A 342 17.23 -15.78 18.16
N ASN A 343 16.93 -17.06 17.91
CA ASN A 343 16.77 -17.60 16.55
C ASN A 343 15.63 -16.87 15.78
N GLU A 344 14.57 -16.45 16.47
CA GLU A 344 13.47 -15.67 15.87
C GLU A 344 13.95 -14.38 15.22
N ASN A 345 14.94 -13.70 15.80
CA ASN A 345 15.48 -12.48 15.24
C ASN A 345 16.27 -12.73 13.96
N CYS A 346 16.96 -13.84 13.88
CA CYS A 346 17.65 -14.24 12.66
C CYS A 346 16.64 -14.58 11.54
N GLU A 347 15.58 -15.31 11.86
CA GLU A 347 14.51 -15.64 10.91
C GLU A 347 13.80 -14.37 10.40
N LEU A 348 13.48 -13.42 11.28
CA LEU A 348 12.90 -12.14 10.88
C LEU A 348 13.87 -11.33 10.00
N ALA A 349 15.15 -11.26 10.34
CA ALA A 349 16.14 -10.54 9.54
C ALA A 349 16.25 -11.11 8.11
N TRP A 350 16.26 -12.43 7.98
CA TRP A 350 16.22 -13.09 6.69
C TRP A 350 14.90 -12.81 5.93
N ALA A 351 13.77 -12.88 6.61
CA ALA A 351 12.49 -12.58 6.02
C ALA A 351 12.40 -11.11 5.57
N MET A 352 12.96 -10.17 6.33
CA MET A 352 13.07 -8.75 5.94
C MET A 352 13.93 -8.58 4.69
N ARG A 353 15.06 -9.30 4.59
CA ARG A 353 15.92 -9.29 3.41
C ARG A 353 15.17 -9.80 2.17
N GLU A 354 14.45 -10.91 2.31
CA GLU A 354 13.63 -11.46 1.22
C GLU A 354 12.49 -10.50 0.81
N SER A 355 11.86 -9.84 1.77
CA SER A 355 10.84 -8.82 1.50
C SER A 355 11.43 -7.63 0.73
N ALA A 356 12.59 -7.15 1.15
CA ALA A 356 13.32 -6.10 0.44
C ALA A 356 13.67 -6.52 -0.99
N HIS A 357 14.12 -7.77 -1.19
CA HIS A 357 14.41 -8.30 -2.51
C HIS A 357 13.19 -8.21 -3.43
N ARG A 358 12.04 -8.71 -2.99
CA ARG A 358 10.79 -8.71 -3.78
C ARG A 358 10.33 -7.30 -4.14
N ILE A 359 10.43 -6.37 -3.19
CA ILE A 359 10.09 -4.97 -3.42
C ILE A 359 11.06 -4.35 -4.42
N MET A 360 12.36 -4.50 -4.19
CA MET A 360 13.40 -3.94 -5.07
C MET A 360 13.32 -4.50 -6.49
N TYR A 361 13.08 -5.82 -6.62
CA TYR A 361 12.88 -6.46 -7.91
C TYR A 361 11.69 -5.86 -8.67
N THR A 362 10.54 -5.73 -8.02
CA THR A 362 9.34 -5.18 -8.64
C THR A 362 9.54 -3.72 -9.05
N VAL A 363 10.08 -2.89 -8.16
CA VAL A 363 10.31 -1.47 -8.43
C VAL A 363 11.32 -1.28 -9.56
N ALA A 364 12.38 -2.09 -9.59
CA ALA A 364 13.41 -2.04 -10.66
C ALA A 364 12.82 -2.30 -12.05
N HIS A 365 11.73 -3.04 -12.15
CA HIS A 365 11.07 -3.38 -13.41
C HIS A 365 9.77 -2.58 -13.66
N SER A 366 9.50 -1.55 -12.87
CA SER A 366 8.33 -0.68 -12.99
C SER A 366 8.64 0.66 -13.66
N ASN A 367 7.58 1.41 -13.98
CA ASN A 367 7.69 2.77 -14.50
C ASN A 367 8.34 3.77 -13.49
N ALA A 368 8.53 3.38 -12.23
CA ALA A 368 9.27 4.17 -11.25
C ALA A 368 10.71 4.42 -11.69
N MET A 369 11.26 3.53 -12.52
CA MET A 369 12.62 3.65 -13.05
C MET A 369 12.70 4.41 -14.38
N ASN A 370 11.59 4.91 -14.91
CA ASN A 370 11.59 5.70 -16.14
C ASN A 370 12.39 6.99 -15.96
N GLY A 371 13.35 7.23 -16.84
CA GLY A 371 14.27 8.36 -16.78
C GLY A 371 15.47 8.17 -15.84
N PHE A 372 15.59 7.05 -15.14
CA PHE A 372 16.76 6.74 -14.33
C PHE A 372 17.94 6.31 -15.21
N THR A 373 19.12 6.81 -14.85
CA THR A 373 20.41 6.46 -15.48
C THR A 373 21.36 5.92 -14.41
N VAL A 374 22.52 5.43 -14.81
CA VAL A 374 23.55 4.95 -13.88
C VAL A 374 24.11 6.08 -12.97
N ASN A 375 23.87 7.33 -13.32
CA ASN A 375 24.31 8.51 -12.54
C ASN A 375 23.17 9.13 -11.73
N THR A 376 21.95 8.59 -11.81
CA THR A 376 20.83 9.11 -11.04
C THR A 376 21.02 8.77 -9.56
N ARG A 377 20.87 9.76 -8.70
CA ARG A 377 20.87 9.59 -7.25
C ARG A 377 19.52 10.00 -6.70
N VAL A 378 18.93 9.15 -5.90
CA VAL A 378 17.73 9.46 -5.10
C VAL A 378 18.18 10.05 -3.78
N VAL A 379 17.59 11.16 -3.38
CA VAL A 379 17.84 11.81 -2.10
C VAL A 379 16.49 12.18 -1.50
N THR A 380 16.21 11.68 -0.33
CA THR A 380 15.06 12.10 0.47
C THR A 380 15.37 13.42 1.16
N THR A 381 14.53 14.41 0.94
CA THR A 381 14.68 15.74 1.58
C THR A 381 13.53 15.96 2.55
N GLU A 382 13.87 16.37 3.75
CA GLU A 382 12.87 16.85 4.71
C GLU A 382 12.18 18.10 4.17
N PRO A 383 10.84 18.17 4.15
CA PRO A 383 10.12 19.39 3.80
C PRO A 383 10.51 20.53 4.73
N TRP A 384 10.74 21.73 4.20
CA TRP A 384 11.07 22.91 5.00
C TRP A 384 10.06 23.19 6.12
N ILE A 385 8.80 22.80 5.90
CA ILE A 385 7.72 22.95 6.88
C ILE A 385 8.00 22.16 8.16
N THR A 386 8.62 20.99 8.07
CA THR A 386 9.00 20.17 9.23
C THR A 386 9.97 20.94 10.13
N GLY A 387 10.99 21.58 9.54
CA GLY A 387 11.90 22.43 10.27
C GLY A 387 11.21 23.63 10.92
N PHE A 388 10.29 24.28 10.19
CA PHE A 388 9.51 25.40 10.71
C PHE A 388 8.60 24.97 11.87
N VAL A 389 7.89 23.86 11.74
CA VAL A 389 7.02 23.32 12.82
C VAL A 389 7.84 23.00 14.06
N ASN A 390 9.00 22.36 13.90
CA ASN A 390 9.88 22.05 15.03
C ASN A 390 10.35 23.31 15.76
N VAL A 391 10.70 24.37 15.03
CA VAL A 391 11.02 25.67 15.62
C VAL A 391 9.81 26.24 16.38
N CYS A 392 8.63 26.21 15.78
CA CYS A 392 7.41 26.69 16.45
C CYS A 392 7.10 25.90 17.74
N VAL A 393 7.29 24.59 17.73
CA VAL A 393 7.11 23.75 18.92
C VAL A 393 8.10 24.15 20.02
N VAL A 394 9.37 24.31 19.68
CA VAL A 394 10.38 24.73 20.66
C VAL A 394 10.06 26.11 21.22
N VAL A 395 9.72 27.09 20.38
CA VAL A 395 9.33 28.44 20.81
C VAL A 395 8.12 28.39 21.73
N THR A 396 7.12 27.59 21.40
CA THR A 396 5.92 27.42 22.25
C THR A 396 6.27 26.88 23.63
N TRP A 397 7.11 25.87 23.71
CA TRP A 397 7.56 25.32 24.99
C TRP A 397 8.37 26.33 25.82
N VAL A 398 9.24 27.12 25.17
CA VAL A 398 10.00 28.19 25.85
C VAL A 398 9.05 29.24 26.42
N LEU A 399 8.09 29.71 25.61
CA LEU A 399 7.09 30.68 26.07
C LEU A 399 6.27 30.14 27.22
N PHE A 400 5.80 28.88 27.12
CA PHE A 400 5.08 28.23 28.21
C PHE A 400 5.91 28.20 29.51
N GLY A 401 7.18 27.85 29.41
CA GLY A 401 8.09 27.88 30.56
C GLY A 401 8.23 29.26 31.19
N VAL A 402 8.41 30.29 30.37
CA VAL A 402 8.48 31.70 30.82
C VAL A 402 7.20 32.14 31.53
N PHE A 403 6.03 31.83 30.93
CA PHE A 403 4.73 32.16 31.55
C PHE A 403 4.50 31.40 32.86
N ALA A 404 4.85 30.14 32.93
CA ALA A 404 4.74 29.33 34.13
C ALA A 404 5.61 29.88 35.27
N ILE A 405 6.87 30.22 34.99
CA ILE A 405 7.77 30.84 35.98
C ILE A 405 7.24 32.18 36.42
N SER A 406 6.81 33.02 35.46
CA SER A 406 6.23 34.35 35.78
C SER A 406 5.01 34.23 36.65
N PHE A 407 4.13 33.27 36.38
CA PHE A 407 2.94 33.02 37.21
C PHE A 407 3.31 32.59 38.63
N ILE A 408 4.30 31.71 38.80
CA ILE A 408 4.79 31.28 40.10
C ILE A 408 5.36 32.48 40.87
N VAL A 409 6.24 33.26 40.24
CA VAL A 409 6.86 34.45 40.86
C VAL A 409 5.81 35.46 41.29
N LEU A 410 4.87 35.80 40.40
CA LEU A 410 3.79 36.72 40.71
C LEU A 410 2.90 36.20 41.85
N SER A 411 2.59 34.91 41.86
CA SER A 411 1.80 34.28 42.93
C SER A 411 2.49 34.37 44.29
N VAL A 412 3.82 34.18 44.34
CA VAL A 412 4.62 34.30 45.55
C VAL A 412 4.68 35.76 46.02
N VAL A 413 4.91 36.70 45.11
CA VAL A 413 4.95 38.14 45.44
C VAL A 413 3.61 38.63 45.92
N CYS A 414 2.52 38.24 45.27
CA CYS A 414 1.16 38.60 45.72
C CYS A 414 0.83 38.03 47.12
N LYS A 415 1.26 36.78 47.41
CA LYS A 415 1.08 36.20 48.76
C LYS A 415 1.88 36.97 49.84
N LYS A 416 3.14 37.33 49.54
CA LYS A 416 3.96 38.13 50.47
C LYS A 416 3.32 39.50 50.76
N ARG A 417 2.90 40.24 49.70
CA ARG A 417 2.25 41.54 49.89
C ARG A 417 0.95 41.47 50.68
N LYS A 418 0.17 40.40 50.52
CA LYS A 418 -1.04 40.19 51.36
C LYS A 418 -0.70 39.91 52.82
N ALA A 419 0.41 39.21 53.09
CA ALA A 419 0.85 38.94 54.46
C ALA A 419 1.45 40.17 55.17
N GLU A 420 1.95 41.16 54.44
CA GLU A 420 2.47 42.44 54.96
C GLU A 420 1.35 43.47 55.22
N GLN A 421 0.11 43.24 54.78
CA GLN A 421 -1.05 44.11 54.96
C GLN A 421 -1.99 43.66 56.06
N VAL A 422 -1.69 42.55 56.72
CA VAL A 422 -2.36 42.04 57.91
C VAL A 422 -1.43 42.21 59.13
#